data_600c5049f95bd40e8cb1fddc9cfc4b61
#
_entry.id   600c5049f95bd40e8cb1fddc9cfc4b61
#
_cell.length_a   1.000
_cell.length_b   1.000
_cell.length_c   1.000
_cell.angle_alpha   90.00
_cell.angle_beta   90.00
_cell.angle_gamma   90.00
#
_symmetry.space_group_name_H-M   'P 1'
#
loop_
_entity.id
_entity.type
_entity.pdbx_description
1 polymer ?
#
loop_
_entity_poly.entity_id
_entity_poly.type
_entity_poly.pdbx_seq_one_letter_code
_entity_poly.pdbx_strand_id
1 'polypeptide(L)'
;DYDGFLRWAYNSWVEDPIRDSRFRKWAAGDTYLVYPEGRSSIRFERLVEGIQDWEKIRLLKTEFSGDDAKLQTLHDLLEPFRSSVAFDGWEQTLRNARTTLNTL
;
A
#
# COMPACT_ATOMS: atom_id res chain seq x y z
N ASP A 1 12.02 4.74 6.32
CA ASP A 1 11.49 3.43 6.70
C ASP A 1 10.44 3.61 7.79
N TYR A 2 9.30 2.94 7.62
CA TYR A 2 8.19 2.98 8.57
C TYR A 2 7.94 1.59 9.12
N ASP A 3 7.68 1.49 10.43
CA ASP A 3 7.41 0.22 11.10
C ASP A 3 5.91 -0.08 11.20
N GLY A 4 5.06 0.85 10.79
CA GLY A 4 3.63 0.67 10.88
C GLY A 4 2.84 1.73 10.13
N PHE A 5 1.55 1.49 10.04
CA PHE A 5 0.57 2.38 9.43
C PHE A 5 -0.59 2.60 10.40
N LEU A 6 -0.92 3.86 10.62
CA LEU A 6 -2.06 4.24 11.44
C LEU A 6 -2.89 5.29 10.70
N ARG A 7 -4.12 4.96 10.41
CA ARG A 7 -5.08 5.90 9.85
C ARG A 7 -5.93 6.49 10.98
N TRP A 8 -6.28 7.76 10.88
CA TRP A 8 -7.13 8.43 11.86
C TRP A 8 -8.40 7.64 12.16
N ALA A 9 -9.08 7.15 11.12
CA ALA A 9 -10.26 6.31 11.26
C ALA A 9 -10.42 5.42 10.02
N TYR A 10 -10.89 4.20 10.23
CA TYR A 10 -11.27 3.31 9.14
C TYR A 10 -12.77 3.38 8.81
N ASN A 11 -13.57 4.03 9.62
CA ASN A 11 -15.04 3.99 9.57
C ASN A 11 -15.72 5.29 9.97
N SER A 12 -15.19 6.43 9.60
CA SER A 12 -15.88 7.71 9.85
C SER A 12 -16.93 7.95 8.77
N TRP A 13 -18.11 7.31 8.96
CA TRP A 13 -19.15 7.25 7.94
C TRP A 13 -20.11 8.44 8.01
N VAL A 14 -20.72 8.77 6.85
CA VAL A 14 -21.92 9.62 6.72
C VAL A 14 -23.17 8.79 7.04
N GLU A 15 -24.35 9.41 6.94
CA GLU A 15 -25.64 8.78 7.28
C GLU A 15 -25.93 7.53 6.41
N ASP A 16 -25.66 7.57 5.11
CA ASP A 16 -25.85 6.45 4.19
C ASP A 16 -24.56 6.15 3.41
N PRO A 17 -23.55 5.50 4.04
CA PRO A 17 -22.23 5.35 3.48
C PRO A 17 -22.18 4.40 2.28
N ILE A 18 -23.15 3.49 2.13
CA ILE A 18 -23.19 2.53 1.04
C ILE A 18 -23.58 3.22 -0.27
N ARG A 19 -24.48 4.19 -0.23
CA ARG A 19 -24.97 4.91 -1.41
C ARG A 19 -24.19 6.17 -1.70
N ASP A 20 -23.68 6.84 -0.66
CA ASP A 20 -22.99 8.11 -0.80
C ASP A 20 -21.81 8.17 0.17
N SER A 21 -20.61 7.98 -0.37
CA SER A 21 -19.35 8.06 0.38
C SER A 21 -18.73 9.45 0.38
N ARG A 22 -19.41 10.45 -0.15
CA ARG A 22 -18.93 11.83 -0.14
C ARG A 22 -18.99 12.37 1.27
N PHE A 23 -17.86 12.82 1.76
CA PHE A 23 -17.74 13.34 3.11
C PHE A 23 -17.46 14.84 3.08
N ARG A 24 -18.19 15.62 3.86
CA ARG A 24 -18.14 17.09 3.77
C ARG A 24 -16.83 17.71 4.27
N LYS A 25 -16.13 17.02 5.17
CA LYS A 25 -14.85 17.49 5.74
C LYS A 25 -13.63 16.88 5.06
N TRP A 26 -13.76 15.72 4.47
CA TRP A 26 -12.68 14.95 3.88
C TRP A 26 -13.00 14.62 2.43
N ALA A 27 -11.99 14.24 1.67
CA ALA A 27 -12.19 13.79 0.29
C ALA A 27 -13.13 12.57 0.23
N ALA A 28 -13.86 12.43 -0.87
CA ALA A 28 -14.74 11.28 -1.09
C ALA A 28 -13.96 9.97 -0.94
N GLY A 29 -14.48 9.05 -0.12
CA GLY A 29 -13.84 7.77 0.18
C GLY A 29 -12.77 7.83 1.27
N ASP A 30 -12.36 9.00 1.71
CA ASP A 30 -11.47 9.10 2.87
C ASP A 30 -12.19 8.57 4.12
N THR A 31 -11.48 7.84 4.97
CA THR A 31 -12.02 7.13 6.14
C THR A 31 -13.02 6.01 5.82
N TYR A 32 -13.07 5.54 4.58
CA TYR A 32 -13.90 4.42 4.14
C TYR A 32 -13.06 3.20 3.80
N LEU A 33 -12.27 2.71 4.74
CA LEU A 33 -11.54 1.44 4.59
C LEU A 33 -12.50 0.26 4.65
N VAL A 34 -13.44 0.30 5.58
CA VAL A 34 -14.52 -0.68 5.67
C VAL A 34 -15.87 0.02 5.69
N TYR A 35 -16.90 -0.69 5.22
CA TYR A 35 -18.29 -0.26 5.24
C TYR A 35 -19.05 -0.96 6.37
N PRO A 36 -20.29 -0.51 6.72
CA PRO A 36 -21.09 -1.17 7.74
C PRO A 36 -21.19 -2.68 7.53
N GLU A 37 -21.33 -3.43 8.63
CA GLU A 37 -21.40 -4.89 8.66
C GLU A 37 -20.09 -5.58 8.22
N GLY A 38 -18.94 -4.89 8.33
CA GLY A 38 -17.64 -5.44 7.99
C GLY A 38 -17.40 -5.61 6.49
N ARG A 39 -18.17 -4.92 5.65
CA ARG A 39 -17.97 -4.96 4.20
C ARG A 39 -16.64 -4.31 3.81
N SER A 40 -15.88 -5.00 2.99
CA SER A 40 -14.60 -4.51 2.49
C SER A 40 -14.78 -3.40 1.46
N SER A 41 -13.68 -2.70 1.18
CA SER A 41 -13.59 -1.74 0.07
C SER A 41 -12.32 -2.01 -0.73
N ILE A 42 -12.26 -1.45 -1.94
CA ILE A 42 -11.03 -1.53 -2.75
C ILE A 42 -9.85 -0.87 -2.01
N ARG A 43 -10.10 0.17 -1.22
CA ARG A 43 -9.08 0.83 -0.40
C ARG A 43 -8.50 -0.10 0.66
N PHE A 44 -9.35 -0.86 1.33
CA PHE A 44 -8.94 -1.86 2.30
C PHE A 44 -8.13 -2.98 1.64
N GLU A 45 -8.61 -3.50 0.51
CA GLU A 45 -7.90 -4.56 -0.23
C GLU A 45 -6.51 -4.09 -0.71
N ARG A 46 -6.41 -2.85 -1.19
CA ARG A 46 -5.11 -2.26 -1.58
C ARG A 46 -4.19 -2.06 -0.38
N LEU A 47 -4.73 -1.71 0.78
CA LEU A 47 -3.95 -1.63 2.01
C LEU A 47 -3.38 -3.00 2.40
N VAL A 48 -4.20 -4.06 2.32
CA VAL A 48 -3.76 -5.44 2.57
C VAL A 48 -2.61 -5.82 1.63
N GLU A 49 -2.76 -5.56 0.34
CA GLU A 49 -1.69 -5.81 -0.65
C GLU A 49 -0.41 -5.06 -0.30
N GLY A 50 -0.53 -3.79 0.10
CA GLY A 50 0.62 -2.98 0.50
C GLY A 50 1.35 -3.52 1.73
N ILE A 51 0.61 -4.02 2.71
CA ILE A 51 1.17 -4.66 3.90
C ILE A 51 1.89 -5.95 3.53
N GLN A 52 1.32 -6.74 2.62
CA GLN A 52 1.95 -7.96 2.12
C GLN A 52 3.25 -7.66 1.36
N ASP A 53 3.25 -6.65 0.51
CA ASP A 53 4.44 -6.19 -0.20
C ASP A 53 5.54 -5.74 0.78
N TRP A 54 5.17 -4.96 1.80
CA TRP A 54 6.09 -4.50 2.83
C TRP A 54 6.72 -5.67 3.60
N GLU A 55 5.92 -6.65 3.99
CA GLU A 55 6.41 -7.82 4.72
C GLU A 55 7.35 -8.66 3.85
N LYS A 56 7.02 -8.84 2.59
CA LYS A 56 7.88 -9.54 1.63
C LYS A 56 9.24 -8.84 1.49
N ILE A 57 9.25 -7.53 1.36
CA ILE A 57 10.49 -6.73 1.28
C ILE A 57 11.31 -6.92 2.56
N ARG A 58 10.65 -6.89 3.72
CA ARG A 58 11.30 -7.10 5.02
C ARG A 58 11.99 -8.47 5.09
N LEU A 59 11.28 -9.51 4.68
CA LEU A 59 11.83 -10.88 4.65
C LEU A 59 13.00 -10.99 3.69
N LEU A 60 12.89 -10.43 2.48
CA LEU A 60 13.98 -10.44 1.49
C LEU A 60 15.22 -9.69 1.98
N LYS A 61 15.06 -8.57 2.66
CA LYS A 61 16.19 -7.86 3.27
C LYS A 61 16.93 -8.73 4.27
N THR A 62 16.20 -9.51 5.06
CA THR A 62 16.79 -10.44 6.02
C THR A 62 17.48 -11.61 5.32
N GLU A 63 16.82 -12.21 4.32
CA GLU A 63 17.34 -13.33 3.56
C GLU A 63 18.60 -12.97 2.77
N PHE A 64 18.64 -11.77 2.20
CA PHE A 64 19.78 -11.28 1.40
C PHE A 64 20.88 -10.64 2.27
N SER A 65 20.76 -10.71 3.59
CA SER A 65 21.81 -10.22 4.47
C SER A 65 23.14 -10.91 4.16
N GLY A 66 24.16 -10.11 3.86
CA GLY A 66 25.46 -10.61 3.43
C GLY A 66 25.63 -10.79 1.93
N ASP A 67 24.60 -10.60 1.11
CA ASP A 67 24.67 -10.60 -0.35
C ASP A 67 24.40 -9.18 -0.89
N ASP A 68 25.46 -8.41 -1.03
CA ASP A 68 25.37 -7.00 -1.42
C ASP A 68 24.75 -6.82 -2.82
N ALA A 69 24.97 -7.75 -3.74
CA ALA A 69 24.41 -7.68 -5.08
C ALA A 69 22.88 -7.79 -5.07
N LYS A 70 22.34 -8.74 -4.29
CA LYS A 70 20.89 -8.91 -4.15
C LYS A 70 20.25 -7.78 -3.38
N LEU A 71 20.89 -7.28 -2.33
CA LEU A 71 20.43 -6.10 -1.59
C LEU A 71 20.38 -4.87 -2.48
N GLN A 72 21.38 -4.68 -3.34
CA GLN A 72 21.39 -3.57 -4.30
C GLN A 72 20.27 -3.70 -5.32
N THR A 73 20.01 -4.91 -5.84
CA THR A 73 18.89 -5.17 -6.74
C THR A 73 17.56 -4.81 -6.09
N LEU A 74 17.34 -5.21 -4.83
CA LEU A 74 16.14 -4.88 -4.08
C LEU A 74 16.02 -3.37 -3.85
N HIS A 75 17.12 -2.70 -3.50
CA HIS A 75 17.16 -1.25 -3.31
C HIS A 75 16.78 -0.51 -4.59
N ASP A 76 17.37 -0.91 -5.74
CA ASP A 76 17.07 -0.29 -7.04
C ASP A 76 15.61 -0.48 -7.44
N LEU A 77 15.02 -1.63 -7.11
CA LEU A 77 13.61 -1.91 -7.35
C LEU A 77 12.69 -0.97 -6.57
N LEU A 78 13.07 -0.58 -5.37
CA LEU A 78 12.28 0.26 -4.47
C LEU A 78 12.50 1.76 -4.68
N GLU A 79 13.58 2.16 -5.35
CA GLU A 79 13.96 3.57 -5.52
C GLU A 79 12.85 4.43 -6.14
N PRO A 80 12.10 4.00 -7.19
CA PRO A 80 11.03 4.80 -7.76
C PRO A 80 9.91 5.16 -6.76
N PHE A 81 9.74 4.38 -5.70
CA PHE A 81 8.68 4.55 -4.69
C PHE A 81 9.14 5.32 -3.45
N ARG A 82 10.34 5.86 -3.48
CA ARG A 82 10.91 6.59 -2.34
C ARG A 82 10.19 7.89 -2.05
N SER A 83 9.63 8.52 -3.08
CA SER A 83 8.77 9.68 -2.92
C SER A 83 7.35 9.25 -2.56
N SER A 84 6.70 9.99 -1.68
CA SER A 84 5.28 9.79 -1.35
C SER A 84 4.34 10.35 -2.43
N VAL A 85 4.89 11.02 -3.44
CA VAL A 85 4.11 11.62 -4.53
C VAL A 85 4.02 10.65 -5.69
N ALA A 86 2.79 10.43 -6.20
CA ALA A 86 2.59 9.64 -7.40
C ALA A 86 3.28 10.31 -8.61
N PHE A 87 3.87 9.49 -9.48
CA PHE A 87 4.56 9.91 -10.70
C PHE A 87 3.89 9.27 -11.93
N ASP A 88 4.11 9.84 -13.12
CA ASP A 88 3.55 9.29 -14.34
C ASP A 88 3.99 7.84 -14.57
N GLY A 89 3.04 6.95 -14.83
CA GLY A 89 3.30 5.52 -15.03
C GLY A 89 3.57 4.73 -13.77
N TRP A 90 3.32 5.29 -12.58
CA TRP A 90 3.57 4.61 -11.29
C TRP A 90 2.84 3.27 -11.17
N GLU A 91 1.66 3.15 -11.75
CA GLU A 91 0.87 1.91 -11.71
C GLU A 91 1.58 0.77 -12.45
N GLN A 92 2.12 1.05 -13.64
CA GLN A 92 2.87 0.06 -14.40
C GLN A 92 4.19 -0.27 -13.71
N THR A 93 4.87 0.72 -13.16
CA THR A 93 6.10 0.55 -12.37
C THR A 93 5.81 -0.34 -11.16
N LEU A 94 4.69 -0.14 -10.47
CA LEU A 94 4.28 -0.98 -9.34
C LEU A 94 4.05 -2.44 -9.76
N ARG A 95 3.34 -2.68 -10.86
CA ARG A 95 3.10 -4.04 -11.38
C ARG A 95 4.41 -4.74 -11.72
N ASN A 96 5.30 -4.05 -12.41
CA ASN A 96 6.61 -4.58 -12.79
C ASN A 96 7.46 -4.89 -11.54
N ALA A 97 7.45 -4.00 -10.56
CA ALA A 97 8.15 -4.19 -9.30
C ALA A 97 7.64 -5.42 -8.55
N ARG A 98 6.33 -5.62 -8.46
CA ARG A 98 5.74 -6.81 -7.83
C ARG A 98 6.12 -8.09 -8.56
N THR A 99 6.09 -8.09 -9.88
CA THR A 99 6.53 -9.24 -10.69
C THR A 99 7.99 -9.60 -10.40
N THR A 100 8.86 -8.63 -10.39
CA THR A 100 10.28 -8.83 -10.08
C THR A 100 10.47 -9.29 -8.64
N LEU A 101 9.76 -8.70 -7.68
CA LEU A 101 9.82 -9.06 -6.28
C LEU A 101 9.43 -10.53 -6.05
N ASN A 102 8.47 -11.04 -6.82
CA ASN A 102 8.03 -12.43 -6.74
C ASN A 102 9.05 -13.43 -7.29
N THR A 103 10.02 -12.97 -8.08
CA THR A 103 11.07 -13.83 -8.67
C THR A 103 12.38 -13.80 -7.88
N LEU A 104 12.51 -12.92 -6.93
CA LEU A 104 13.71 -12.80 -6.08
C LEU A 104 13.84 -13.90 -5.02
#